data_cf0b36fe5ea3e2b7351d12654396da83
#
_entry.id   cf0b36fe5ea3e2b7351d12654396da83
#
_cell.length_a   1.000
_cell.length_b   1.000
_cell.length_c   1.000
_cell.angle_alpha   90.00
_cell.angle_beta   90.00
_cell.angle_gamma   90.00
#
_symmetry.space_group_name_H-M   'P 1'
#
loop_
_entity.id
_entity.type
_entity.pdbx_description
1 polymer ?
#
loop_
_entity_poly.entity_id
_entity_poly.type
_entity_poly.pdbx_seq_one_letter_code
_entity_poly.pdbx_strand_id
1 'polypeptide(L)'
;MLQVHQFPCLTDNYGFLLHDPASGETAAIDTPDGAEYLRQAQAKGWRITQIWNTHWHPDHAGGNAAIVAATGARVTGPEEVTRIAPLDRVVAHGDVVTLGDWRAAVIDVSGHTNGHVAYHLPEAGIAFVGDSVFALGCGRMFEGTPRQFWDSLSRIKTLPPETVLYCAHEYTAANARFARHADPDNAELAAYAREIDAKRTAGEATVPTRLSRELATNPFLRADDATLQARWGGGDAVATFAALRAAKDAF
;
A
#
# COMPACT_ATOMS: atom_id res chain seq x y z
N MET A 1 6.11 8.77 -20.52
CA MET A 1 5.71 7.60 -19.69
C MET A 1 5.96 7.96 -18.24
N LEU A 2 5.00 7.69 -17.38
CA LEU A 2 5.10 7.94 -15.93
C LEU A 2 6.26 7.14 -15.32
N GLN A 3 7.00 7.75 -14.41
CA GLN A 3 8.17 7.14 -13.75
C GLN A 3 7.90 6.97 -12.26
N VAL A 4 8.12 5.77 -11.73
CA VAL A 4 8.08 5.49 -10.28
C VAL A 4 9.50 5.30 -9.79
N HIS A 5 9.93 6.08 -8.82
CA HIS A 5 11.18 5.90 -8.10
C HIS A 5 10.88 5.42 -6.68
N GLN A 6 11.18 4.14 -6.43
CA GLN A 6 11.08 3.52 -5.12
C GLN A 6 12.46 3.54 -4.43
N PHE A 7 12.48 3.83 -3.15
CA PHE A 7 13.71 3.84 -2.33
C PHE A 7 13.41 3.41 -0.89
N PRO A 8 14.38 2.80 -0.18
CA PRO A 8 14.24 2.53 1.24
C PRO A 8 14.11 3.83 2.05
N CYS A 9 13.25 3.82 3.05
CA CYS A 9 13.01 4.93 3.95
C CYS A 9 12.79 4.41 5.38
N LEU A 10 13.28 5.12 6.39
CA LEU A 10 13.28 4.65 7.78
C LEU A 10 13.85 3.22 7.91
N THR A 11 13.25 2.37 8.77
CA THR A 11 13.75 1.01 9.04
C THR A 11 13.23 0.00 8.01
N ASP A 12 11.96 0.11 7.62
CA ASP A 12 11.29 -0.86 6.75
C ASP A 12 10.27 -0.24 5.77
N ASN A 13 10.11 1.09 5.78
CA ASN A 13 9.27 1.79 4.83
C ASN A 13 9.93 1.84 3.44
N TYR A 14 9.10 1.91 2.42
CA TYR A 14 9.46 2.39 1.09
C TYR A 14 8.94 3.79 0.86
N GLY A 15 9.81 4.67 0.34
CA GLY A 15 9.42 5.94 -0.24
C GLY A 15 9.13 5.80 -1.74
N PHE A 16 8.18 6.59 -2.23
CA PHE A 16 7.81 6.61 -3.65
C PHE A 16 7.73 8.04 -4.18
N LEU A 17 8.49 8.32 -5.23
CA LEU A 17 8.31 9.51 -6.06
C LEU A 17 7.70 9.09 -7.40
N LEU A 18 6.58 9.69 -7.74
CA LEU A 18 5.88 9.50 -9.00
C LEU A 18 6.10 10.73 -9.87
N HIS A 19 6.80 10.59 -10.99
CA HIS A 19 7.20 11.72 -11.84
C HIS A 19 6.58 11.60 -13.24
N ASP A 20 5.98 12.69 -13.69
CA ASP A 20 5.55 12.85 -15.09
C ASP A 20 6.54 13.72 -15.85
N PRO A 21 7.36 13.15 -16.75
CA PRO A 21 8.34 13.92 -17.53
C PRO A 21 7.70 14.92 -18.49
N ALA A 22 6.42 14.74 -18.86
CA ALA A 22 5.74 15.64 -19.80
C ALA A 22 5.37 16.98 -19.16
N SER A 23 4.84 16.93 -17.93
CA SER A 23 4.50 18.12 -17.16
C SER A 23 5.64 18.63 -16.27
N GLY A 24 6.61 17.77 -15.95
CA GLY A 24 7.65 18.04 -14.95
C GLY A 24 7.16 17.93 -13.50
N GLU A 25 5.90 17.55 -13.29
CA GLU A 25 5.34 17.37 -11.95
C GLU A 25 5.84 16.10 -11.27
N THR A 26 5.98 16.15 -9.95
CA THR A 26 6.35 15.00 -9.12
C THR A 26 5.47 14.95 -7.88
N ALA A 27 4.82 13.81 -7.66
CA ALA A 27 4.11 13.52 -6.43
C ALA A 27 4.98 12.63 -5.51
N ALA A 28 5.09 13.01 -4.24
CA ALA A 28 5.54 12.14 -3.17
C ALA A 28 4.34 11.36 -2.64
N ILE A 29 4.40 10.04 -2.68
CA ILE A 29 3.34 9.19 -2.14
C ILE A 29 3.74 8.78 -0.73
N ASP A 30 2.97 9.21 0.24
CA ASP A 30 3.35 9.22 1.64
C ASP A 30 4.70 9.90 1.88
N THR A 31 5.07 10.18 3.08
CA THR A 31 6.31 10.89 3.38
C THR A 31 6.87 10.49 4.74
N PRO A 32 7.37 9.26 4.88
CA PRO A 32 7.94 8.78 6.15
C PRO A 32 9.07 9.69 6.68
N ASP A 33 9.95 10.15 5.79
CA ASP A 33 11.09 11.01 6.10
C ASP A 33 11.24 12.09 5.02
N GLY A 34 10.88 13.32 5.33
CA GLY A 34 10.93 14.44 4.39
C GLY A 34 12.34 14.75 3.89
N ALA A 35 13.37 14.58 4.72
CA ALA A 35 14.76 14.83 4.31
C ALA A 35 15.22 13.80 3.27
N GLU A 36 14.88 12.54 3.47
CA GLU A 36 15.20 11.48 2.50
C GLU A 36 14.47 11.71 1.17
N TYR A 37 13.18 12.10 1.19
CA TYR A 37 12.42 12.42 -0.02
C TYR A 37 13.06 13.57 -0.82
N LEU A 38 13.46 14.66 -0.14
CA LEU A 38 14.14 15.79 -0.78
C LEU A 38 15.48 15.38 -1.39
N ARG A 39 16.26 14.55 -0.69
CA ARG A 39 17.52 14.00 -1.19
C ARG A 39 17.32 13.14 -2.44
N GLN A 40 16.33 12.25 -2.43
CA GLN A 40 16.01 11.36 -3.56
C GLN A 40 15.50 12.16 -4.77
N ALA A 41 14.62 13.13 -4.57
CA ALA A 41 14.15 14.00 -5.63
C ALA A 41 15.31 14.82 -6.25
N GLN A 42 16.18 15.38 -5.43
CA GLN A 42 17.38 16.10 -5.88
C GLN A 42 18.30 15.20 -6.72
N ALA A 43 18.55 13.97 -6.28
CA ALA A 43 19.39 13.01 -7.00
C ALA A 43 18.81 12.64 -8.39
N LYS A 44 17.49 12.73 -8.57
CA LYS A 44 16.81 12.54 -9.84
C LYS A 44 16.69 13.83 -10.67
N GLY A 45 17.03 14.99 -10.13
CA GLY A 45 16.76 16.27 -10.76
C GLY A 45 15.26 16.64 -10.78
N TRP A 46 14.46 16.06 -9.89
CA TRP A 46 13.02 16.30 -9.79
C TRP A 46 12.71 17.28 -8.67
N ARG A 47 11.63 18.06 -8.85
CA ARG A 47 11.06 18.92 -7.81
C ARG A 47 9.73 18.33 -7.36
N ILE A 48 9.58 18.04 -6.09
CA ILE A 48 8.29 17.59 -5.52
C ILE A 48 7.30 18.77 -5.60
N THR A 49 6.20 18.57 -6.30
CA THR A 49 5.12 19.56 -6.50
C THR A 49 3.86 19.19 -5.74
N GLN A 50 3.69 17.91 -5.40
CA GLN A 50 2.53 17.39 -4.71
C GLN A 50 2.97 16.32 -3.69
N ILE A 51 2.18 16.16 -2.62
CA ILE A 51 2.22 15.05 -1.68
C ILE A 51 0.84 14.40 -1.69
N TRP A 52 0.77 13.07 -1.83
CA TRP A 52 -0.45 12.29 -1.72
C TRP A 52 -0.32 11.33 -0.55
N ASN A 53 -1.00 11.60 0.57
CA ASN A 53 -1.00 10.72 1.73
C ASN A 53 -2.11 9.68 1.63
N THR A 54 -1.81 8.45 2.01
CA THR A 54 -2.78 7.36 2.09
C THR A 54 -3.54 7.37 3.40
N HIS A 55 -2.88 7.67 4.52
CA HIS A 55 -3.46 7.75 5.87
C HIS A 55 -2.59 8.58 6.82
N TRP A 56 -3.01 8.71 8.09
CA TRP A 56 -2.46 9.68 9.03
C TRP A 56 -1.25 9.24 9.85
N HIS A 57 -0.80 7.98 9.80
CA HIS A 57 0.31 7.53 10.65
C HIS A 57 1.59 8.35 10.42
N PRO A 58 2.40 8.57 11.48
CA PRO A 58 3.59 9.42 11.37
C PRO A 58 4.60 8.97 10.31
N ASP A 59 4.74 7.67 10.11
CA ASP A 59 5.60 7.08 9.09
C ASP A 59 4.98 7.11 7.66
N HIS A 60 3.85 7.84 7.48
CA HIS A 60 3.23 8.13 6.18
C HIS A 60 3.03 9.62 5.93
N ALA A 61 2.89 10.43 6.97
CA ALA A 61 2.64 11.86 6.81
C ALA A 61 3.62 12.76 7.61
N GLY A 62 4.52 12.17 8.39
CA GLY A 62 5.42 12.91 9.28
C GLY A 62 6.42 13.81 8.57
N GLY A 63 6.80 13.49 7.33
CA GLY A 63 7.72 14.28 6.51
C GLY A 63 7.06 15.42 5.72
N ASN A 64 5.71 15.53 5.70
CA ASN A 64 5.00 16.53 4.92
C ASN A 64 5.52 17.95 5.15
N ALA A 65 5.64 18.36 6.42
CA ALA A 65 6.03 19.72 6.77
C ALA A 65 7.41 20.10 6.21
N ALA A 66 8.39 19.20 6.26
CA ALA A 66 9.73 19.44 5.73
C ALA A 66 9.72 19.60 4.21
N ILE A 67 8.97 18.76 3.49
CA ILE A 67 8.85 18.84 2.03
C ILE A 67 8.12 20.12 1.62
N VAL A 68 7.00 20.44 2.28
CA VAL A 68 6.24 21.69 2.00
C VAL A 68 7.10 22.92 2.22
N ALA A 69 7.84 22.99 3.32
CA ALA A 69 8.74 24.12 3.61
C ALA A 69 9.83 24.30 2.54
N ALA A 70 10.36 23.21 2.00
CA ALA A 70 11.43 23.23 1.01
C ALA A 70 10.96 23.48 -0.43
N THR A 71 9.74 23.04 -0.78
CA THR A 71 9.28 22.97 -2.18
C THR A 71 8.02 23.77 -2.48
N GLY A 72 7.19 24.04 -1.48
CA GLY A 72 5.83 24.56 -1.65
C GLY A 72 4.85 23.52 -2.21
N ALA A 73 5.15 22.21 -2.07
CA ALA A 73 4.30 21.14 -2.55
C ALA A 73 2.91 21.20 -1.91
N ARG A 74 1.86 20.93 -2.71
CA ARG A 74 0.48 20.85 -2.22
C ARG A 74 0.21 19.47 -1.62
N VAL A 75 -0.44 19.43 -0.47
CA VAL A 75 -0.75 18.22 0.26
C VAL A 75 -2.18 17.78 0.01
N THR A 76 -2.35 16.55 -0.47
CA THR A 76 -3.64 15.90 -0.70
C THR A 76 -3.70 14.60 0.10
N GLY A 77 -4.81 14.34 0.78
CA GLY A 77 -4.98 13.11 1.56
C GLY A 77 -6.39 12.99 2.13
N PRO A 78 -6.72 11.88 2.79
CA PRO A 78 -7.97 11.75 3.52
C PRO A 78 -7.99 12.68 4.73
N GLU A 79 -9.21 13.03 5.20
CA GLU A 79 -9.39 13.99 6.28
C GLU A 79 -8.59 13.65 7.55
N GLU A 80 -8.43 12.37 7.86
CA GLU A 80 -7.70 11.93 9.05
C GLU A 80 -6.23 12.37 9.10
N VAL A 81 -5.60 12.69 7.95
CA VAL A 81 -4.23 13.22 7.88
C VAL A 81 -4.12 14.58 8.60
N THR A 82 -5.23 15.31 8.74
CA THR A 82 -5.26 16.58 9.51
C THR A 82 -4.90 16.42 10.98
N ARG A 83 -4.88 15.19 11.50
CA ARG A 83 -4.37 14.87 12.86
C ARG A 83 -2.88 15.20 13.02
N ILE A 84 -2.11 15.20 11.92
CA ILE A 84 -0.64 15.37 11.98
C ILE A 84 -0.10 16.41 10.99
N ALA A 85 -0.78 16.66 9.88
CA ALA A 85 -0.35 17.62 8.87
C ALA A 85 -1.55 18.35 8.25
N PRO A 86 -1.43 19.65 7.92
CA PRO A 86 -2.46 20.34 7.17
C PRO A 86 -2.58 19.79 5.76
N LEU A 87 -3.81 19.80 5.21
CA LEU A 87 -4.12 19.44 3.83
C LEU A 87 -4.55 20.64 3.03
N ASP A 88 -4.06 20.77 1.78
CA ASP A 88 -4.58 21.69 0.78
C ASP A 88 -5.84 21.14 0.12
N ARG A 89 -5.95 19.81 0.05
CA ARG A 89 -7.11 19.12 -0.51
C ARG A 89 -7.43 17.85 0.28
N VAL A 90 -8.65 17.77 0.78
CA VAL A 90 -9.21 16.52 1.34
C VAL A 90 -9.80 15.68 0.19
N VAL A 91 -9.58 14.38 0.22
CA VAL A 91 -10.11 13.41 -0.74
C VAL A 91 -10.78 12.24 -0.05
N ALA A 92 -11.75 11.65 -0.75
CA ALA A 92 -12.51 10.48 -0.33
C ALA A 92 -12.72 9.50 -1.49
N HIS A 93 -13.35 8.36 -1.21
CA HIS A 93 -13.69 7.37 -2.24
C HIS A 93 -14.47 7.98 -3.42
N GLY A 94 -14.01 7.69 -4.63
CA GLY A 94 -14.61 8.20 -5.87
C GLY A 94 -14.02 9.51 -6.38
N ASP A 95 -13.22 10.20 -5.56
CA ASP A 95 -12.46 11.35 -6.04
C ASP A 95 -11.37 10.94 -7.04
N VAL A 96 -10.87 11.94 -7.78
CA VAL A 96 -9.73 11.78 -8.69
C VAL A 96 -8.70 12.84 -8.35
N VAL A 97 -7.44 12.43 -8.18
CA VAL A 97 -6.29 13.34 -8.15
C VAL A 97 -5.52 13.22 -9.45
N THR A 98 -4.76 14.26 -9.81
CA THR A 98 -4.02 14.29 -11.09
C THR A 98 -2.55 14.65 -10.89
N LEU A 99 -1.69 14.09 -11.72
CA LEU A 99 -0.28 14.46 -11.89
C LEU A 99 -0.04 14.67 -13.39
N GLY A 100 0.06 15.92 -13.83
CA GLY A 100 -0.05 16.23 -15.26
C GLY A 100 -1.37 15.72 -15.82
N ASP A 101 -1.30 14.93 -16.90
CA ASP A 101 -2.47 14.30 -17.51
C ASP A 101 -2.88 12.97 -16.86
N TRP A 102 -2.04 12.41 -15.97
CA TRP A 102 -2.32 11.15 -15.29
C TRP A 102 -3.40 11.30 -14.23
N ARG A 103 -4.36 10.38 -14.24
CA ARG A 103 -5.49 10.40 -13.32
C ARG A 103 -5.37 9.24 -12.33
N ALA A 104 -5.46 9.53 -11.04
CA ALA A 104 -5.51 8.54 -9.98
C ALA A 104 -6.88 8.56 -9.33
N ALA A 105 -7.60 7.44 -9.39
CA ALA A 105 -8.84 7.24 -8.65
C ALA A 105 -8.52 7.00 -7.18
N VAL A 106 -9.25 7.68 -6.31
CA VAL A 106 -9.16 7.50 -4.86
C VAL A 106 -10.13 6.39 -4.44
N ILE A 107 -9.60 5.37 -3.77
CA ILE A 107 -10.36 4.21 -3.30
C ILE A 107 -10.32 4.19 -1.77
N ASP A 108 -11.48 4.15 -1.11
CA ASP A 108 -11.54 3.88 0.34
C ASP A 108 -11.06 2.45 0.60
N VAL A 109 -10.03 2.34 1.45
CA VAL A 109 -9.46 1.08 1.90
C VAL A 109 -9.34 1.05 3.44
N SER A 110 -10.31 1.65 4.09
CA SER A 110 -10.41 1.72 5.56
C SER A 110 -10.34 0.34 6.21
N GLY A 111 -9.73 0.29 7.40
CA GLY A 111 -9.55 -0.94 8.16
C GLY A 111 -8.28 -0.91 8.99
N HIS A 112 -7.15 -0.53 8.39
CA HIS A 112 -5.93 -0.22 9.12
C HIS A 112 -6.11 1.07 9.94
N THR A 113 -6.54 2.14 9.28
CA THR A 113 -7.16 3.33 9.89
C THR A 113 -8.57 3.53 9.32
N ASN A 114 -9.38 4.40 9.93
CA ASN A 114 -10.76 4.60 9.51
C ASN A 114 -10.90 5.46 8.24
N GLY A 115 -9.90 6.23 7.87
CA GLY A 115 -9.91 7.09 6.69
C GLY A 115 -8.93 6.68 5.59
N HIS A 116 -8.29 5.52 5.71
CA HIS A 116 -7.26 5.07 4.77
C HIS A 116 -7.74 5.02 3.32
N VAL A 117 -6.98 5.61 2.38
CA VAL A 117 -7.27 5.57 0.95
C VAL A 117 -6.12 4.97 0.16
N ALA A 118 -6.43 4.40 -1.00
CA ALA A 118 -5.47 4.00 -2.02
C ALA A 118 -5.61 4.88 -3.26
N TYR A 119 -4.52 5.03 -4.02
CA TYR A 119 -4.48 5.78 -5.29
C TYR A 119 -4.24 4.81 -6.45
N HIS A 120 -5.25 4.61 -7.29
CA HIS A 120 -5.16 3.74 -8.47
C HIS A 120 -5.04 4.55 -9.74
N LEU A 121 -3.96 4.36 -10.49
CA LEU A 121 -3.71 4.97 -11.80
C LEU A 121 -3.95 3.91 -12.89
N PRO A 122 -5.17 3.77 -13.43
CA PRO A 122 -5.51 2.69 -14.35
C PRO A 122 -4.72 2.74 -15.65
N GLU A 123 -4.45 3.94 -16.19
CA GLU A 123 -3.68 4.14 -17.41
C GLU A 123 -2.21 3.72 -17.27
N ALA A 124 -1.66 3.77 -16.06
CA ALA A 124 -0.32 3.31 -15.74
C ALA A 124 -0.29 1.85 -15.25
N GLY A 125 -1.45 1.26 -14.95
CA GLY A 125 -1.56 -0.09 -14.39
C GLY A 125 -0.98 -0.25 -12.99
N ILE A 126 -0.99 0.82 -12.17
CA ILE A 126 -0.39 0.82 -10.82
C ILE A 126 -1.36 1.30 -9.76
N ALA A 127 -1.16 0.87 -8.51
CA ALA A 127 -1.85 1.39 -7.35
C ALA A 127 -0.90 1.52 -6.15
N PHE A 128 -1.01 2.66 -5.44
CA PHE A 128 -0.36 2.88 -4.15
C PHE A 128 -1.38 2.57 -3.07
N VAL A 129 -1.12 1.53 -2.30
CA VAL A 129 -2.10 0.93 -1.38
C VAL A 129 -1.78 1.17 0.10
N GLY A 130 -0.70 1.88 0.40
CA GLY A 130 -0.25 2.17 1.76
C GLY A 130 -0.20 0.90 2.60
N ASP A 131 -0.89 0.91 3.74
CA ASP A 131 -0.96 -0.16 4.70
C ASP A 131 -2.24 -1.01 4.62
N SER A 132 -2.98 -0.93 3.50
CA SER A 132 -4.15 -1.81 3.31
C SER A 132 -3.75 -3.21 2.88
N VAL A 133 -2.96 -3.34 1.82
CA VAL A 133 -2.46 -4.62 1.28
C VAL A 133 -0.95 -4.61 1.26
N PHE A 134 -0.34 -5.65 1.80
CA PHE A 134 1.08 -5.96 1.65
C PHE A 134 1.28 -7.20 0.79
N ALA A 135 2.47 -7.38 0.24
CA ALA A 135 2.82 -8.67 -0.37
C ALA A 135 2.65 -9.79 0.67
N LEU A 136 1.76 -10.75 0.36
CA LEU A 136 1.34 -11.87 1.21
C LEU A 136 0.72 -11.46 2.56
N GLY A 137 0.21 -10.22 2.68
CA GLY A 137 -0.30 -9.71 3.94
C GLY A 137 -1.31 -8.59 3.79
N CYS A 138 -1.72 -8.05 4.92
CA CYS A 138 -2.47 -6.80 5.04
C CYS A 138 -2.04 -6.07 6.33
N GLY A 139 -2.39 -4.79 6.43
CA GLY A 139 -2.13 -3.98 7.63
C GLY A 139 -2.78 -4.54 8.90
N ARG A 140 -2.27 -4.12 10.05
CA ARG A 140 -2.97 -4.34 11.32
C ARG A 140 -4.26 -3.52 11.35
N MET A 141 -5.26 -4.04 12.04
CA MET A 141 -6.53 -3.37 12.21
C MET A 141 -6.51 -2.56 13.51
N PHE A 142 -5.97 -1.33 13.43
CA PHE A 142 -5.88 -0.48 14.62
C PHE A 142 -7.20 0.22 14.97
N GLU A 143 -7.97 0.64 13.96
CA GLU A 143 -9.17 1.44 14.17
C GLU A 143 -10.43 0.77 13.58
N GLY A 144 -10.31 0.02 12.50
CA GLY A 144 -11.44 -0.54 11.77
C GLY A 144 -12.03 -1.80 12.36
N THR A 145 -13.01 -2.36 11.67
CA THR A 145 -13.63 -3.66 11.96
C THR A 145 -13.29 -4.69 10.90
N PRO A 146 -13.37 -6.01 11.20
CA PRO A 146 -13.14 -7.04 10.18
C PRO A 146 -14.01 -6.90 8.94
N ARG A 147 -15.29 -6.53 9.11
CA ARG A 147 -16.22 -6.27 7.99
C ARG A 147 -15.72 -5.13 7.13
N GLN A 148 -15.41 -4.00 7.74
CA GLN A 148 -14.94 -2.80 7.03
C GLN A 148 -13.65 -3.10 6.24
N PHE A 149 -12.69 -3.77 6.88
CA PHE A 149 -11.41 -4.07 6.21
C PHE A 149 -11.58 -5.11 5.10
N TRP A 150 -12.42 -6.15 5.30
CA TRP A 150 -12.73 -7.10 4.23
C TRP A 150 -13.42 -6.44 3.03
N ASP A 151 -14.37 -5.53 3.27
CA ASP A 151 -15.03 -4.77 2.21
C ASP A 151 -14.01 -3.91 1.44
N SER A 152 -13.02 -3.33 2.13
CA SER A 152 -11.91 -2.58 1.54
C SER A 152 -11.00 -3.46 0.69
N LEU A 153 -10.57 -4.61 1.22
CA LEU A 153 -9.78 -5.59 0.45
C LEU A 153 -10.55 -6.09 -0.77
N SER A 154 -11.86 -6.29 -0.63
CA SER A 154 -12.72 -6.71 -1.73
C SER A 154 -12.77 -5.67 -2.86
N ARG A 155 -12.71 -4.36 -2.55
CA ARG A 155 -12.56 -3.32 -3.58
C ARG A 155 -11.24 -3.43 -4.33
N ILE A 156 -10.13 -3.65 -3.63
CA ILE A 156 -8.82 -3.87 -4.27
C ILE A 156 -8.83 -5.11 -5.17
N LYS A 157 -9.50 -6.20 -4.75
CA LYS A 157 -9.65 -7.41 -5.57
C LYS A 157 -10.35 -7.17 -6.91
N THR A 158 -11.16 -6.11 -7.04
CA THR A 158 -11.85 -5.77 -8.29
C THR A 158 -10.99 -5.04 -9.32
N LEU A 159 -9.80 -4.58 -8.95
CA LEU A 159 -8.88 -3.94 -9.89
C LEU A 159 -8.39 -4.95 -10.95
N PRO A 160 -7.93 -4.47 -12.12
CA PRO A 160 -7.36 -5.36 -13.12
C PRO A 160 -6.24 -6.23 -12.52
N PRO A 161 -6.23 -7.56 -12.74
CA PRO A 161 -5.26 -8.48 -12.14
C PRO A 161 -3.80 -8.11 -12.41
N GLU A 162 -3.53 -7.41 -13.51
CA GLU A 162 -2.20 -6.94 -13.90
C GLU A 162 -1.74 -5.70 -13.12
N THR A 163 -2.59 -5.09 -12.31
CA THR A 163 -2.24 -3.93 -11.51
C THR A 163 -1.05 -4.22 -10.60
N VAL A 164 -0.05 -3.37 -10.68
CA VAL A 164 1.13 -3.41 -9.82
C VAL A 164 0.84 -2.65 -8.53
N LEU A 165 0.94 -3.33 -7.39
CA LEU A 165 0.65 -2.76 -6.07
C LEU A 165 1.95 -2.31 -5.39
N TYR A 166 2.01 -1.04 -5.06
CA TYR A 166 3.07 -0.43 -4.24
C TYR A 166 2.54 -0.28 -2.81
N CYS A 167 2.96 -1.16 -1.92
CA CYS A 167 2.68 -1.06 -0.49
C CYS A 167 3.86 -0.41 0.25
N ALA A 168 3.59 0.10 1.47
CA ALA A 168 4.52 0.98 2.13
C ALA A 168 5.70 0.30 2.82
N HIS A 169 5.64 -1.01 3.11
CA HIS A 169 6.63 -1.66 3.97
C HIS A 169 7.21 -2.96 3.38
N GLU A 170 8.46 -3.25 3.75
CA GLU A 170 9.16 -4.50 3.45
C GLU A 170 8.84 -5.58 4.50
N TYR A 171 7.59 -5.96 4.63
CA TYR A 171 7.13 -7.01 5.55
C TYR A 171 7.03 -8.40 4.91
N THR A 172 7.37 -8.53 3.64
CA THR A 172 7.04 -9.70 2.82
C THR A 172 7.60 -11.01 3.36
N ALA A 173 8.83 -11.04 3.87
CA ALA A 173 9.39 -12.27 4.45
C ALA A 173 8.62 -12.75 5.70
N ALA A 174 8.21 -11.82 6.58
CA ALA A 174 7.41 -12.15 7.75
C ALA A 174 5.99 -12.57 7.34
N ASN A 175 5.42 -11.91 6.34
CA ASN A 175 4.12 -12.25 5.79
C ASN A 175 4.14 -13.64 5.11
N ALA A 176 5.20 -13.96 4.35
CA ALA A 176 5.36 -15.27 3.71
C ALA A 176 5.39 -16.42 4.71
N ARG A 177 6.08 -16.25 5.86
CA ARG A 177 6.07 -17.26 6.93
C ARG A 177 4.66 -17.52 7.46
N PHE A 178 3.92 -16.43 7.75
CA PHE A 178 2.54 -16.58 8.22
C PHE A 178 1.63 -17.14 7.12
N ALA A 179 1.71 -16.65 5.89
CA ALA A 179 0.88 -17.12 4.79
C ALA A 179 1.04 -18.64 4.57
N ARG A 180 2.27 -19.16 4.62
CA ARG A 180 2.53 -20.61 4.55
C ARG A 180 1.98 -21.39 5.74
N HIS A 181 1.92 -20.80 6.93
CA HIS A 181 1.23 -21.39 8.08
C HIS A 181 -0.29 -21.41 7.86
N ALA A 182 -0.83 -20.33 7.32
CA ALA A 182 -2.27 -20.17 7.11
C ALA A 182 -2.80 -21.05 5.97
N ASP A 183 -2.04 -21.23 4.88
CA ASP A 183 -2.44 -21.94 3.66
C ASP A 183 -1.29 -22.86 3.17
N PRO A 184 -0.94 -23.92 3.95
CA PRO A 184 0.24 -24.75 3.69
C PRO A 184 0.17 -25.58 2.40
N ASP A 185 -1.04 -25.86 1.92
CA ASP A 185 -1.27 -26.70 0.75
C ASP A 185 -1.27 -25.91 -0.58
N ASN A 186 -1.09 -24.59 -0.53
CA ASN A 186 -1.03 -23.72 -1.69
C ASN A 186 0.35 -23.79 -2.35
N ALA A 187 0.44 -24.48 -3.47
CA ALA A 187 1.68 -24.69 -4.20
C ALA A 187 2.26 -23.39 -4.80
N GLU A 188 1.39 -22.48 -5.27
CA GLU A 188 1.81 -21.15 -5.79
C GLU A 188 2.40 -20.29 -4.68
N LEU A 189 1.77 -20.28 -3.50
CA LEU A 189 2.31 -19.62 -2.33
C LEU A 189 3.66 -20.19 -1.91
N ALA A 190 3.81 -21.52 -1.94
CA ALA A 190 5.07 -22.17 -1.62
C ALA A 190 6.20 -21.80 -2.61
N ALA A 191 5.88 -21.65 -3.88
CA ALA A 191 6.82 -21.17 -4.89
C ALA A 191 7.18 -19.71 -4.67
N TYR A 192 6.19 -18.84 -4.46
CA TYR A 192 6.41 -17.41 -4.22
C TYR A 192 7.23 -17.17 -2.93
N ALA A 193 6.97 -17.90 -1.86
CA ALA A 193 7.75 -17.78 -0.63
C ALA A 193 9.25 -18.08 -0.86
N ARG A 194 9.60 -19.08 -1.71
CA ARG A 194 11.00 -19.36 -2.07
C ARG A 194 11.65 -18.19 -2.86
N GLU A 195 10.90 -17.57 -3.78
CA GLU A 195 11.37 -16.38 -4.50
C GLU A 195 11.66 -15.22 -3.55
N ILE A 196 10.76 -15.00 -2.56
CA ILE A 196 10.90 -13.97 -1.53
C ILE A 196 12.15 -14.24 -0.68
N ASP A 197 12.33 -15.47 -0.21
CA ASP A 197 13.49 -15.85 0.60
C ASP A 197 14.81 -15.60 -0.17
N ALA A 198 14.85 -15.95 -1.47
CA ALA A 198 16.02 -15.69 -2.32
C ALA A 198 16.31 -14.18 -2.47
N LYS A 199 15.27 -13.37 -2.79
CA LYS A 199 15.41 -11.91 -2.89
C LYS A 199 15.88 -11.29 -1.60
N ARG A 200 15.25 -11.65 -0.47
CA ARG A 200 15.64 -11.08 0.83
C ARG A 200 17.04 -11.48 1.28
N THR A 201 17.47 -12.70 0.94
CA THR A 201 18.87 -13.15 1.16
C THR A 201 19.84 -12.32 0.32
N ALA A 202 19.46 -11.94 -0.89
CA ALA A 202 20.26 -11.05 -1.75
C ALA A 202 20.15 -9.56 -1.38
N GLY A 203 19.32 -9.19 -0.38
CA GLY A 203 19.08 -7.79 -0.01
C GLY A 203 18.17 -7.04 -0.98
N GLU A 204 17.50 -7.76 -1.87
CA GLU A 204 16.62 -7.16 -2.89
C GLU A 204 15.23 -6.86 -2.32
N ALA A 205 14.59 -5.79 -2.83
CA ALA A 205 13.21 -5.44 -2.52
C ALA A 205 12.23 -6.49 -3.04
N THR A 206 11.16 -6.74 -2.27
CA THR A 206 10.06 -7.63 -2.69
C THR A 206 8.80 -6.86 -3.10
N VAL A 207 8.77 -5.56 -2.87
CA VAL A 207 7.78 -4.60 -3.36
C VAL A 207 8.35 -3.96 -4.64
N PRO A 208 7.52 -3.71 -5.68
CA PRO A 208 6.08 -3.93 -5.74
C PRO A 208 5.70 -5.40 -6.02
N THR A 209 4.42 -5.72 -5.79
CA THR A 209 3.82 -7.00 -6.15
C THR A 209 2.73 -6.83 -7.21
N ARG A 210 2.27 -7.92 -7.84
CA ARG A 210 1.13 -7.91 -8.76
C ARG A 210 -0.13 -8.38 -8.07
N LEU A 211 -1.26 -7.73 -8.36
CA LEU A 211 -2.54 -8.14 -7.79
C LEU A 211 -2.88 -9.59 -8.13
N SER A 212 -2.64 -10.05 -9.37
CA SER A 212 -2.87 -11.45 -9.75
C SER A 212 -2.13 -12.44 -8.85
N ARG A 213 -0.88 -12.13 -8.48
CA ARG A 213 -0.09 -12.96 -7.56
C ARG A 213 -0.69 -12.95 -6.15
N GLU A 214 -1.09 -11.78 -5.67
CA GLU A 214 -1.72 -11.66 -4.35
C GLU A 214 -3.09 -12.37 -4.30
N LEU A 215 -3.89 -12.30 -5.36
CA LEU A 215 -5.15 -13.05 -5.47
C LEU A 215 -4.95 -14.57 -5.40
N ALA A 216 -3.82 -15.07 -5.89
CA ALA A 216 -3.50 -16.50 -5.86
C ALA A 216 -2.88 -16.96 -4.52
N THR A 217 -2.20 -16.06 -3.79
CA THR A 217 -1.29 -16.48 -2.71
C THR A 217 -1.50 -15.78 -1.37
N ASN A 218 -2.10 -14.57 -1.34
CA ASN A 218 -2.28 -13.80 -0.12
C ASN A 218 -3.51 -14.31 0.66
N PRO A 219 -3.37 -14.90 1.85
CA PRO A 219 -4.49 -15.48 2.59
C PRO A 219 -5.55 -14.44 2.98
N PHE A 220 -5.17 -13.17 3.15
CA PHE A 220 -6.11 -12.10 3.49
C PHE A 220 -6.98 -11.67 2.30
N LEU A 221 -6.46 -11.71 1.08
CA LEU A 221 -7.26 -11.49 -0.14
C LEU A 221 -8.08 -12.72 -0.54
N ARG A 222 -7.75 -13.90 0.03
CA ARG A 222 -8.42 -15.17 -0.22
C ARG A 222 -9.30 -15.65 0.94
N ALA A 223 -9.71 -14.74 1.83
CA ALA A 223 -10.61 -15.09 2.93
C ALA A 223 -11.99 -15.60 2.47
N ASP A 224 -12.35 -15.41 1.20
CA ASP A 224 -13.53 -15.98 0.54
C ASP A 224 -13.26 -17.36 -0.14
N ASP A 225 -12.02 -17.87 -0.08
CA ASP A 225 -11.68 -19.20 -0.58
C ASP A 225 -12.24 -20.29 0.34
N ALA A 226 -12.89 -21.30 -0.23
CA ALA A 226 -13.57 -22.36 0.53
C ALA A 226 -12.62 -23.15 1.43
N THR A 227 -11.37 -23.37 1.01
CA THR A 227 -10.35 -24.08 1.79
C THR A 227 -9.94 -23.28 3.02
N LEU A 228 -9.72 -21.96 2.84
CA LEU A 228 -9.39 -21.06 3.95
C LEU A 228 -10.57 -20.87 4.90
N GLN A 229 -11.80 -20.79 4.38
CA GLN A 229 -13.00 -20.74 5.21
C GLN A 229 -13.17 -21.99 6.06
N ALA A 230 -12.98 -23.17 5.48
CA ALA A 230 -13.04 -24.44 6.22
C ALA A 230 -11.97 -24.51 7.33
N ARG A 231 -10.80 -23.93 7.10
CA ARG A 231 -9.67 -23.96 8.03
C ARG A 231 -9.76 -22.90 9.13
N TRP A 232 -10.23 -21.69 8.82
CA TRP A 232 -10.09 -20.53 9.68
C TRP A 232 -11.41 -19.87 10.12
N GLY A 233 -12.47 -19.96 9.31
CA GLY A 233 -13.54 -19.01 9.47
C GLY A 233 -14.96 -19.51 9.59
N GLY A 234 -15.18 -20.79 9.60
CA GLY A 234 -16.54 -21.30 9.84
C GLY A 234 -17.59 -20.83 8.85
N GLY A 235 -17.24 -20.56 7.58
CA GLY A 235 -18.21 -20.47 6.50
C GLY A 235 -18.48 -19.07 5.92
N ASP A 236 -17.83 -18.01 6.40
CA ASP A 236 -17.93 -16.70 5.74
C ASP A 236 -16.57 -15.97 5.66
N ALA A 237 -16.44 -15.09 4.68
CA ALA A 237 -15.20 -14.40 4.38
C ALA A 237 -14.78 -13.42 5.49
N VAL A 238 -15.72 -12.77 6.17
CA VAL A 238 -15.42 -11.80 7.23
C VAL A 238 -14.90 -12.50 8.47
N ALA A 239 -15.54 -13.63 8.86
CA ALA A 239 -15.08 -14.43 9.98
C ALA A 239 -13.70 -15.04 9.69
N THR A 240 -13.47 -15.52 8.46
CA THR A 240 -12.18 -16.04 7.99
C THR A 240 -11.10 -14.95 8.04
N PHE A 241 -11.38 -13.76 7.50
CA PHE A 241 -10.46 -12.62 7.56
C PHE A 241 -10.13 -12.24 9.01
N ALA A 242 -11.15 -12.17 9.89
CA ALA A 242 -10.96 -11.84 11.29
C ALA A 242 -10.06 -12.86 12.01
N ALA A 243 -10.29 -14.16 11.78
CA ALA A 243 -9.48 -15.23 12.34
C ALA A 243 -8.03 -15.20 11.85
N LEU A 244 -7.83 -15.00 10.53
CA LEU A 244 -6.50 -14.84 9.93
C LEU A 244 -5.76 -13.63 10.50
N ARG A 245 -6.44 -12.47 10.66
CA ARG A 245 -5.81 -11.26 11.21
C ARG A 245 -5.42 -11.45 12.68
N ALA A 246 -6.31 -12.00 13.49
CA ALA A 246 -6.02 -12.32 14.89
C ALA A 246 -4.86 -13.32 15.04
N ALA A 247 -4.84 -14.38 14.21
CA ALA A 247 -3.75 -15.33 14.20
C ALA A 247 -2.41 -14.70 13.79
N LYS A 248 -2.42 -13.80 12.79
CA LYS A 248 -1.21 -13.07 12.37
C LYS A 248 -0.70 -12.12 13.45
N ASP A 249 -1.59 -11.51 14.24
CA ASP A 249 -1.20 -10.62 15.34
C ASP A 249 -0.55 -11.37 16.51
N ALA A 250 -0.84 -12.67 16.65
CA ALA A 250 -0.27 -13.56 17.65
C ALA A 250 0.94 -14.38 17.16
N PHE A 251 1.25 -14.35 15.84
CA PHE A 251 2.30 -15.12 15.19
C PHE A 251 3.67 -14.45 15.30
#